data_bfaa8c4ccc470f785caf147356f8fab6
#
_entry.id   bfaa8c4ccc470f785caf147356f8fab6
#
_cell.length_a   1.000
_cell.length_b   1.000
_cell.length_c   1.000
_cell.angle_alpha   90.00
_cell.angle_beta   90.00
_cell.angle_gamma   90.00
#
_symmetry.space_group_name_H-M   'P 1'
#
loop_
_entity.id
_entity.type
_entity.pdbx_description
1 polymer ?
#
loop_
_entity_poly.entity_id
_entity_poly.type
_entity_poly.pdbx_seq_one_letter_code
_entity_poly.pdbx_strand_id
1 'polypeptide(L)'
;MKFELCAASLEAIRLAKELNFDRIELCQNLEQGGITPSNGMIEYAIAYGIDTHVLIRPRPGGFNYSEDEVEVMLRDILNCKEIGAKGIVIGVLTESGEIDREILMEFMEKAKGIEVTFHRAFDDCFDWKKSMDILIECKVNRILSSGLARNVEIGMPILHEMIEYSCGRIEIMTGGGVNAANIGRLHKELEPDAIHFSGTVKFQQDEDSLFSESVLRIDKARVQRILAASKV
;
A
#
# COMPACT_ATOMS: atom_id res chain seq x y z
N MET A 1 12.72 -10.55 5.07
CA MET A 1 12.10 -9.26 4.71
C MET A 1 11.59 -9.34 3.28
N LYS A 2 10.38 -8.86 3.00
CA LYS A 2 9.75 -8.87 1.68
C LYS A 2 9.82 -7.47 1.03
N PHE A 3 9.81 -7.42 -0.30
CA PHE A 3 9.69 -6.17 -1.06
C PHE A 3 8.38 -6.10 -1.80
N GLU A 4 7.65 -5.01 -1.59
CA GLU A 4 6.41 -4.69 -2.29
C GLU A 4 6.60 -3.45 -3.17
N LEU A 5 6.25 -3.55 -4.46
CA LEU A 5 6.25 -2.42 -5.38
C LEU A 5 4.84 -1.85 -5.51
N CYS A 6 4.69 -0.54 -5.28
CA CYS A 6 3.48 0.18 -5.65
C CYS A 6 3.43 0.31 -7.18
N ALA A 7 2.50 -0.38 -7.82
CA ALA A 7 2.39 -0.50 -9.26
C ALA A 7 1.12 0.17 -9.78
N ALA A 8 1.28 1.27 -10.53
CA ALA A 8 0.16 2.02 -11.11
C ALA A 8 0.13 1.96 -12.66
N SER A 9 0.93 1.07 -13.27
CA SER A 9 1.01 0.93 -14.72
C SER A 9 1.39 -0.49 -15.14
N LEU A 10 1.11 -0.85 -16.39
CA LEU A 10 1.53 -2.13 -16.97
C LEU A 10 3.05 -2.30 -16.95
N GLU A 11 3.79 -1.22 -17.11
CA GLU A 11 5.25 -1.21 -17.05
C GLU A 11 5.73 -1.56 -15.63
N ALA A 12 5.09 -1.01 -14.59
CA ALA A 12 5.42 -1.31 -13.20
C ALA A 12 5.15 -2.79 -12.86
N ILE A 13 4.05 -3.36 -13.34
CA ILE A 13 3.71 -4.79 -13.17
C ILE A 13 4.81 -5.67 -13.78
N ARG A 14 5.23 -5.36 -15.02
CA ARG A 14 6.28 -6.11 -15.72
C ARG A 14 7.62 -6.00 -14.99
N LEU A 15 7.96 -4.79 -14.58
CA LEU A 15 9.21 -4.52 -13.86
C LEU A 15 9.27 -5.25 -12.51
N ALA A 16 8.16 -5.28 -11.77
CA ALA A 16 8.08 -6.01 -10.51
C ALA A 16 8.39 -7.51 -10.69
N LYS A 17 7.84 -8.13 -11.74
CA LYS A 17 8.13 -9.52 -12.08
C LYS A 17 9.58 -9.73 -12.53
N GLU A 18 10.11 -8.85 -13.39
CA GLU A 18 11.49 -8.89 -13.87
C GLU A 18 12.51 -8.80 -12.73
N LEU A 19 12.24 -7.96 -11.73
CA LEU A 19 13.12 -7.72 -10.60
C LEU A 19 12.83 -8.61 -9.39
N ASN A 20 11.92 -9.59 -9.54
CA ASN A 20 11.55 -10.56 -8.50
C ASN A 20 11.06 -9.92 -7.21
N PHE A 21 10.17 -8.94 -7.29
CA PHE A 21 9.43 -8.47 -6.12
C PHE A 21 8.56 -9.59 -5.55
N ASP A 22 8.43 -9.63 -4.24
CA ASP A 22 7.60 -10.63 -3.56
C ASP A 22 6.12 -10.41 -3.90
N ARG A 23 5.68 -9.14 -4.02
CA ARG A 23 4.32 -8.76 -4.43
C ARG A 23 4.25 -7.33 -4.96
N ILE A 24 3.09 -6.97 -5.49
CA ILE A 24 2.74 -5.60 -5.84
C ILE A 24 1.52 -5.14 -5.06
N GLU A 25 1.48 -3.84 -4.71
CA GLU A 25 0.25 -3.11 -4.47
C GLU A 25 -0.19 -2.51 -5.80
N LEU A 26 -1.30 -3.02 -6.35
CA LEU A 26 -1.84 -2.53 -7.62
C LEU A 26 -2.83 -1.40 -7.38
N CYS A 27 -2.58 -0.24 -7.97
CA CYS A 27 -3.44 0.94 -7.87
C CYS A 27 -3.53 1.68 -9.21
N GLN A 28 -4.31 2.74 -9.27
CA GLN A 28 -4.30 3.77 -10.33
C GLN A 28 -4.26 5.15 -9.69
N ASN A 29 -4.00 6.21 -10.48
CA ASN A 29 -3.97 7.61 -10.03
C ASN A 29 -3.06 7.83 -8.81
N LEU A 30 -1.81 7.38 -8.92
CA LEU A 30 -0.83 7.44 -7.83
C LEU A 30 -0.49 8.89 -7.45
N GLU A 31 -0.65 9.85 -8.34
CA GLU A 31 -0.48 11.29 -8.14
C GLU A 31 -1.38 11.82 -7.01
N GLN A 32 -2.52 11.19 -6.80
CA GLN A 32 -3.49 11.52 -5.75
C GLN A 32 -3.54 10.46 -4.62
N GLY A 33 -2.47 9.68 -4.50
CA GLY A 33 -2.34 8.67 -3.45
C GLY A 33 -2.95 7.31 -3.78
N GLY A 34 -3.35 7.09 -5.04
CA GLY A 34 -3.92 5.84 -5.52
C GLY A 34 -5.42 5.70 -5.29
N ILE A 35 -6.09 5.02 -6.23
CA ILE A 35 -7.48 4.58 -6.17
C ILE A 35 -7.57 3.14 -6.66
N THR A 36 -8.72 2.49 -6.48
CA THR A 36 -8.99 1.14 -7.03
C THR A 36 -8.71 1.10 -8.53
N PRO A 37 -7.88 0.16 -9.01
CA PRO A 37 -7.59 0.02 -10.43
C PRO A 37 -8.77 -0.63 -11.19
N SER A 38 -8.79 -0.48 -12.51
CA SER A 38 -9.79 -1.15 -13.34
C SER A 38 -9.65 -2.68 -13.28
N ASN A 39 -10.76 -3.41 -13.48
CA ASN A 39 -10.76 -4.87 -13.54
C ASN A 39 -9.75 -5.41 -14.57
N GLY A 40 -9.63 -4.76 -15.74
CA GLY A 40 -8.66 -5.14 -16.76
C GLY A 40 -7.20 -5.05 -16.28
N MET A 41 -6.86 -4.07 -15.43
CA MET A 41 -5.54 -3.98 -14.83
C MET A 41 -5.31 -5.09 -13.81
N ILE A 42 -6.33 -5.44 -13.01
CA ILE A 42 -6.27 -6.52 -12.02
C ILE A 42 -6.07 -7.87 -12.74
N GLU A 43 -6.90 -8.18 -13.72
CA GLU A 43 -6.79 -9.38 -14.53
C GLU A 43 -5.42 -9.52 -15.21
N TYR A 44 -4.90 -8.42 -15.76
CA TYR A 44 -3.59 -8.40 -16.39
C TYR A 44 -2.47 -8.74 -15.37
N ALA A 45 -2.47 -8.11 -14.19
CA ALA A 45 -1.47 -8.35 -13.18
C ALA A 45 -1.46 -9.81 -12.70
N ILE A 46 -2.66 -10.37 -12.45
CA ILE A 46 -2.81 -11.76 -12.01
C ILE A 46 -2.38 -12.73 -13.11
N ALA A 47 -2.80 -12.50 -14.37
CA ALA A 47 -2.39 -13.33 -15.51
C ALA A 47 -0.88 -13.26 -15.77
N TYR A 48 -0.24 -12.13 -15.44
CA TYR A 48 1.21 -11.97 -15.53
C TYR A 48 1.97 -12.78 -14.45
N GLY A 49 1.24 -13.29 -13.45
CA GLY A 49 1.77 -14.24 -12.47
C GLY A 49 2.64 -13.59 -11.39
N ILE A 50 2.26 -12.39 -10.95
CA ILE A 50 2.85 -11.76 -9.76
C ILE A 50 1.83 -11.75 -8.62
N ASP A 51 2.30 -11.90 -7.39
CA ASP A 51 1.44 -11.75 -6.22
C ASP A 51 0.88 -10.33 -6.17
N THR A 52 -0.45 -10.22 -6.26
CA THR A 52 -1.13 -8.94 -6.45
C THR A 52 -2.07 -8.65 -5.29
N HIS A 53 -1.79 -7.56 -4.58
CA HIS A 53 -2.65 -6.94 -3.60
C HIS A 53 -3.28 -5.69 -4.21
N VAL A 54 -4.59 -5.58 -4.19
CA VAL A 54 -5.32 -4.52 -4.91
C VAL A 54 -5.76 -3.44 -3.94
N LEU A 55 -5.41 -2.18 -4.24
CA LEU A 55 -5.91 -1.05 -3.47
C LEU A 55 -7.42 -0.89 -3.67
N ILE A 56 -8.17 -0.89 -2.59
CA ILE A 56 -9.61 -0.64 -2.55
C ILE A 56 -9.84 0.75 -1.97
N ARG A 57 -9.99 1.73 -2.84
CA ARG A 57 -10.18 3.13 -2.50
C ARG A 57 -10.97 3.83 -3.60
N PRO A 58 -12.23 4.20 -3.35
CA PRO A 58 -13.14 4.66 -4.42
C PRO A 58 -12.78 6.06 -4.94
N ARG A 59 -12.09 6.88 -4.15
CA ARG A 59 -11.70 8.25 -4.48
C ARG A 59 -10.45 8.72 -3.72
N PRO A 60 -9.78 9.76 -4.20
CA PRO A 60 -8.79 10.51 -3.41
C PRO A 60 -9.40 11.21 -2.19
N GLY A 61 -8.55 11.77 -1.31
CA GLY A 61 -8.93 12.47 -0.11
C GLY A 61 -8.89 11.60 1.14
N GLY A 62 -9.66 11.95 2.15
CA GLY A 62 -9.69 11.26 3.46
C GLY A 62 -10.26 9.85 3.41
N PHE A 63 -10.23 9.19 4.56
CA PHE A 63 -10.55 7.77 4.72
C PHE A 63 -11.85 7.53 5.50
N ASN A 64 -12.65 8.57 5.67
CA ASN A 64 -14.03 8.47 6.13
C ASN A 64 -14.94 8.39 4.89
N TYR A 65 -15.74 7.36 4.78
CA TYR A 65 -16.53 7.04 3.60
C TYR A 65 -18.02 7.08 3.89
N SER A 66 -18.81 7.48 2.89
CA SER A 66 -20.28 7.37 2.94
C SER A 66 -20.72 5.91 2.78
N GLU A 67 -21.99 5.62 3.11
CA GLU A 67 -22.59 4.29 2.92
C GLU A 67 -22.47 3.82 1.46
N ASP A 68 -22.72 4.70 0.48
CA ASP A 68 -22.60 4.38 -0.94
C ASP A 68 -21.15 4.06 -1.34
N GLU A 69 -20.16 4.79 -0.79
CA GLU A 69 -18.74 4.51 -1.03
C GLU A 69 -18.33 3.17 -0.41
N VAL A 70 -18.81 2.85 0.77
CA VAL A 70 -18.59 1.55 1.43
C VAL A 70 -19.20 0.43 0.58
N GLU A 71 -20.39 0.58 0.03
CA GLU A 71 -20.99 -0.42 -0.86
C GLU A 71 -20.15 -0.65 -2.12
N VAL A 72 -19.62 0.41 -2.73
CA VAL A 72 -18.68 0.28 -3.87
C VAL A 72 -17.43 -0.50 -3.45
N MET A 73 -16.83 -0.16 -2.32
CA MET A 73 -15.64 -0.84 -1.80
C MET A 73 -15.90 -2.34 -1.55
N LEU A 74 -17.05 -2.69 -0.99
CA LEU A 74 -17.45 -4.10 -0.76
C LEU A 74 -17.58 -4.88 -2.07
N ARG A 75 -18.11 -4.26 -3.13
CA ARG A 75 -18.18 -4.85 -4.48
C ARG A 75 -16.80 -5.02 -5.09
N ASP A 76 -15.91 -4.03 -4.96
CA ASP A 76 -14.54 -4.11 -5.44
C ASP A 76 -13.76 -5.24 -4.74
N ILE A 77 -13.94 -5.42 -3.42
CA ILE A 77 -13.33 -6.54 -2.67
C ILE A 77 -13.78 -7.89 -3.25
N LEU A 78 -15.08 -8.06 -3.49
CA LEU A 78 -15.60 -9.31 -4.07
C LEU A 78 -15.04 -9.55 -5.47
N ASN A 79 -15.03 -8.53 -6.33
CA ASN A 79 -14.47 -8.62 -7.67
C ASN A 79 -12.99 -9.02 -7.64
N CYS A 80 -12.18 -8.38 -6.80
CA CYS A 80 -10.76 -8.73 -6.66
C CYS A 80 -10.56 -10.19 -6.28
N LYS A 81 -11.36 -10.68 -5.34
CA LYS A 81 -11.33 -12.07 -4.89
C LYS A 81 -11.74 -13.04 -6.00
N GLU A 82 -12.81 -12.75 -6.75
CA GLU A 82 -13.29 -13.56 -7.88
C GLU A 82 -12.28 -13.63 -9.02
N ILE A 83 -11.60 -12.51 -9.32
CA ILE A 83 -10.54 -12.45 -10.32
C ILE A 83 -9.28 -13.22 -9.85
N GLY A 84 -9.10 -13.43 -8.55
CA GLY A 84 -8.01 -14.24 -7.99
C GLY A 84 -6.86 -13.43 -7.39
N ALA A 85 -7.10 -12.19 -6.97
CA ALA A 85 -6.15 -11.40 -6.21
C ALA A 85 -5.74 -12.15 -4.91
N LYS A 86 -4.48 -12.03 -4.52
CA LYS A 86 -3.94 -12.67 -3.30
C LYS A 86 -4.24 -11.84 -2.06
N GLY A 87 -4.48 -10.56 -2.22
CA GLY A 87 -4.84 -9.66 -1.14
C GLY A 87 -5.48 -8.39 -1.63
N ILE A 88 -5.94 -7.61 -0.65
CA ILE A 88 -6.44 -6.25 -0.82
C ILE A 88 -5.72 -5.30 0.12
N VAL A 89 -5.74 -4.02 -0.22
CA VAL A 89 -5.19 -2.94 0.58
C VAL A 89 -6.32 -1.94 0.85
N ILE A 90 -6.64 -1.73 2.12
CA ILE A 90 -7.76 -0.92 2.57
C ILE A 90 -7.34 0.07 3.66
N GLY A 91 -8.20 1.01 3.97
CA GLY A 91 -8.11 1.85 5.17
C GLY A 91 -9.40 2.62 5.33
N VAL A 92 -9.95 2.58 6.52
CA VAL A 92 -11.21 3.24 6.88
C VAL A 92 -11.10 3.84 8.27
N LEU A 93 -11.46 5.12 8.37
CA LEU A 93 -11.44 5.89 9.60
C LEU A 93 -12.80 6.54 9.85
N THR A 94 -13.12 6.75 11.10
CA THR A 94 -14.21 7.63 11.53
C THR A 94 -13.83 9.10 11.31
N GLU A 95 -14.79 10.02 11.44
CA GLU A 95 -14.53 11.47 11.44
C GLU A 95 -13.54 11.90 12.55
N SER A 96 -13.48 11.15 13.66
CA SER A 96 -12.57 11.42 14.78
C SER A 96 -11.15 10.88 14.56
N GLY A 97 -10.87 10.22 13.41
CA GLY A 97 -9.56 9.63 13.13
C GLY A 97 -9.28 8.32 13.87
N GLU A 98 -10.31 7.62 14.30
CA GLU A 98 -10.22 6.26 14.83
C GLU A 98 -10.48 5.23 13.72
N ILE A 99 -10.00 4.00 13.87
CA ILE A 99 -10.40 2.90 12.97
C ILE A 99 -11.91 2.71 13.04
N ASP A 100 -12.60 2.79 11.90
CA ASP A 100 -14.00 2.40 11.82
C ASP A 100 -14.11 0.88 11.86
N ARG A 101 -14.31 0.36 13.08
CA ARG A 101 -14.31 -1.08 13.34
C ARG A 101 -15.48 -1.79 12.67
N GLU A 102 -16.65 -1.13 12.56
CA GLU A 102 -17.85 -1.76 11.99
C GLU A 102 -17.65 -2.00 10.50
N ILE A 103 -17.26 -0.96 9.76
CA ILE A 103 -16.96 -1.07 8.32
C ILE A 103 -15.75 -2.00 8.08
N LEU A 104 -14.72 -1.92 8.91
CA LEU A 104 -13.56 -2.81 8.78
C LEU A 104 -13.98 -4.29 8.89
N MET A 105 -14.84 -4.63 9.84
CA MET A 105 -15.34 -6.02 9.99
C MET A 105 -16.11 -6.49 8.75
N GLU A 106 -16.90 -5.63 8.12
CA GLU A 106 -17.58 -5.96 6.86
C GLU A 106 -16.58 -6.24 5.74
N PHE A 107 -15.54 -5.42 5.61
CA PHE A 107 -14.46 -5.65 4.64
C PHE A 107 -13.74 -6.97 4.90
N MET A 108 -13.39 -7.26 6.15
CA MET A 108 -12.74 -8.51 6.54
C MET A 108 -13.59 -9.76 6.23
N GLU A 109 -14.90 -9.69 6.45
CA GLU A 109 -15.80 -10.80 6.10
C GLU A 109 -15.85 -11.04 4.58
N LYS A 110 -15.92 -9.97 3.76
CA LYS A 110 -15.88 -10.08 2.29
C LYS A 110 -14.52 -10.55 1.78
N ALA A 111 -13.43 -10.12 2.40
CA ALA A 111 -12.06 -10.49 2.05
C ALA A 111 -11.65 -11.90 2.55
N LYS A 112 -12.53 -12.62 3.22
CA LYS A 112 -12.21 -13.94 3.79
C LYS A 112 -11.57 -14.89 2.76
N GLY A 113 -10.36 -15.35 3.09
CA GLY A 113 -9.55 -16.24 2.24
C GLY A 113 -8.48 -15.57 1.41
N ILE A 114 -8.36 -14.23 1.44
CA ILE A 114 -7.26 -13.46 0.88
C ILE A 114 -6.63 -12.58 1.96
N GLU A 115 -5.40 -12.10 1.74
CA GLU A 115 -4.70 -11.23 2.70
C GLU A 115 -5.27 -9.80 2.70
N VAL A 116 -5.21 -9.14 3.85
CA VAL A 116 -5.65 -7.75 4.02
C VAL A 116 -4.52 -6.93 4.60
N THR A 117 -4.16 -5.85 3.89
CA THR A 117 -3.23 -4.81 4.37
C THR A 117 -4.02 -3.55 4.73
N PHE A 118 -3.81 -3.01 5.91
CA PHE A 118 -4.31 -1.68 6.24
C PHE A 118 -3.26 -0.64 5.84
N HIS A 119 -3.62 0.24 4.90
CA HIS A 119 -2.69 1.18 4.31
C HIS A 119 -2.40 2.39 5.21
N ARG A 120 -1.74 3.42 4.67
CA ARG A 120 -1.30 4.62 5.38
C ARG A 120 -2.40 5.50 5.98
N ALA A 121 -3.68 5.15 5.86
CA ALA A 121 -4.71 5.70 6.73
C ALA A 121 -4.36 5.50 8.22
N PHE A 122 -3.57 4.47 8.52
CA PHE A 122 -3.02 4.24 9.85
C PHE A 122 -2.16 5.41 10.36
N ASP A 123 -1.46 6.10 9.46
CA ASP A 123 -0.62 7.25 9.82
C ASP A 123 -1.45 8.48 10.25
N ASP A 124 -2.76 8.50 9.96
CA ASP A 124 -3.70 9.54 10.36
C ASP A 124 -4.48 9.19 11.65
N CYS A 125 -4.23 8.01 12.24
CA CYS A 125 -4.92 7.60 13.46
C CYS A 125 -4.49 8.44 14.66
N PHE A 126 -5.46 8.81 15.51
CA PHE A 126 -5.22 9.58 16.73
C PHE A 126 -4.39 8.81 17.78
N ASP A 127 -4.72 7.52 17.98
CA ASP A 127 -4.04 6.61 18.90
C ASP A 127 -3.61 5.35 18.16
N TRP A 128 -2.36 5.30 17.75
CA TRP A 128 -1.84 4.20 16.94
C TRP A 128 -1.80 2.87 17.68
N LYS A 129 -1.61 2.85 19.02
CA LYS A 129 -1.59 1.60 19.81
C LYS A 129 -2.99 0.98 19.86
N LYS A 130 -3.99 1.79 20.21
CA LYS A 130 -5.40 1.37 20.16
C LYS A 130 -5.79 0.92 18.76
N SER A 131 -5.39 1.67 17.73
CA SER A 131 -5.66 1.33 16.33
C SER A 131 -5.02 0.00 15.93
N MET A 132 -3.77 -0.25 16.31
CA MET A 132 -3.10 -1.53 16.03
C MET A 132 -3.80 -2.69 16.75
N ASP A 133 -4.21 -2.53 18.00
CA ASP A 133 -4.93 -3.58 18.73
C ASP A 133 -6.28 -3.91 18.04
N ILE A 134 -7.01 -2.91 17.55
CA ILE A 134 -8.24 -3.14 16.75
C ILE A 134 -7.93 -3.94 15.47
N LEU A 135 -6.87 -3.58 14.74
CA LEU A 135 -6.48 -4.30 13.52
C LEU A 135 -6.08 -5.75 13.80
N ILE A 136 -5.37 -5.99 14.90
CA ILE A 136 -5.01 -7.35 15.36
C ILE A 136 -6.27 -8.15 15.71
N GLU A 137 -7.20 -7.58 16.48
CA GLU A 137 -8.46 -8.22 16.85
C GLU A 137 -9.31 -8.57 15.61
N CYS A 138 -9.33 -7.67 14.62
CA CYS A 138 -10.01 -7.88 13.34
C CYS A 138 -9.25 -8.83 12.40
N LYS A 139 -8.07 -9.33 12.79
CA LYS A 139 -7.22 -10.27 12.00
C LYS A 139 -6.74 -9.70 10.67
N VAL A 140 -6.47 -8.40 10.63
CA VAL A 140 -5.75 -7.78 9.53
C VAL A 140 -4.34 -8.36 9.47
N ASN A 141 -3.85 -8.68 8.28
CA ASN A 141 -2.56 -9.36 8.13
C ASN A 141 -1.39 -8.40 8.29
N ARG A 142 -1.54 -7.14 7.86
CA ARG A 142 -0.42 -6.19 7.73
C ARG A 142 -0.85 -4.74 7.89
N ILE A 143 0.05 -3.94 8.45
CA ILE A 143 -0.06 -2.47 8.48
C ILE A 143 1.04 -1.89 7.59
N LEU A 144 0.68 -1.01 6.65
CA LEU A 144 1.61 -0.15 5.94
C LEU A 144 1.66 1.22 6.62
N SER A 145 2.83 1.61 7.09
CA SER A 145 3.01 2.88 7.80
C SER A 145 4.33 3.56 7.45
N SER A 146 4.37 4.86 7.59
CA SER A 146 5.60 5.66 7.61
C SER A 146 5.97 6.13 9.03
N GLY A 147 5.34 5.57 10.06
CA GLY A 147 5.55 5.94 11.46
C GLY A 147 4.86 7.26 11.82
N LEU A 148 3.59 7.44 11.39
CA LEU A 148 2.76 8.63 11.68
C LEU A 148 3.42 9.95 11.23
N ALA A 149 4.25 9.88 10.19
CA ALA A 149 5.03 11.00 9.69
C ALA A 149 4.91 11.12 8.16
N ARG A 150 5.40 12.25 7.61
CA ARG A 150 5.39 12.48 6.16
C ARG A 150 6.18 11.42 5.38
N ASN A 151 7.24 10.91 6.00
CA ASN A 151 8.09 9.87 5.40
C ASN A 151 8.75 9.00 6.48
N VAL A 152 9.27 7.86 6.06
CA VAL A 152 9.91 6.86 6.92
C VAL A 152 11.13 7.36 7.69
N GLU A 153 11.87 8.37 7.18
CA GLU A 153 13.05 8.89 7.87
C GLU A 153 12.66 9.65 9.15
N ILE A 154 11.58 10.44 9.07
CA ILE A 154 11.05 11.17 10.22
C ILE A 154 10.34 10.19 11.17
N GLY A 155 9.62 9.21 10.63
CA GLY A 155 8.82 8.26 11.40
C GLY A 155 9.60 7.08 11.97
N MET A 156 10.91 6.95 11.70
CA MET A 156 11.71 5.82 12.19
C MET A 156 11.53 5.49 13.67
N PRO A 157 11.55 6.46 14.62
CA PRO A 157 11.35 6.14 16.03
C PRO A 157 10.02 5.46 16.33
N ILE A 158 8.95 5.94 15.72
CA ILE A 158 7.60 5.35 15.89
C ILE A 158 7.50 3.99 15.17
N LEU A 159 8.10 3.84 13.99
CA LEU A 159 8.16 2.54 13.31
C LEU A 159 8.85 1.48 14.17
N HIS A 160 9.92 1.83 14.85
CA HIS A 160 10.61 0.95 15.80
C HIS A 160 9.68 0.53 16.94
N GLU A 161 9.00 1.51 17.59
CA GLU A 161 8.02 1.22 18.63
C GLU A 161 6.87 0.35 18.11
N MET A 162 6.39 0.58 16.87
CA MET A 162 5.32 -0.22 16.26
C MET A 162 5.74 -1.68 16.06
N ILE A 163 6.97 -1.91 15.58
CA ILE A 163 7.52 -3.25 15.37
C ILE A 163 7.64 -3.97 16.73
N GLU A 164 8.20 -3.32 17.74
CA GLU A 164 8.28 -3.88 19.09
C GLU A 164 6.88 -4.17 19.68
N TYR A 165 5.95 -3.23 19.55
CA TYR A 165 4.59 -3.37 20.08
C TYR A 165 3.79 -4.47 19.37
N SER A 166 4.02 -4.65 18.07
CA SER A 166 3.35 -5.70 17.31
C SER A 166 3.62 -7.10 17.88
N CYS A 167 4.81 -7.33 18.39
CA CYS A 167 5.28 -8.64 18.88
C CYS A 167 4.99 -9.79 17.89
N GLY A 168 5.02 -9.53 16.58
CA GLY A 168 4.69 -10.49 15.54
C GLY A 168 3.20 -10.85 15.43
N ARG A 169 2.30 -10.12 16.12
CA ARG A 169 0.85 -10.34 16.04
C ARG A 169 0.24 -9.82 14.74
N ILE A 170 0.91 -8.88 14.09
CA ILE A 170 0.56 -8.29 12.81
C ILE A 170 1.86 -7.88 12.09
N GLU A 171 1.95 -8.10 10.76
CA GLU A 171 3.13 -7.67 9.99
C GLU A 171 3.21 -6.14 9.90
N ILE A 172 4.40 -5.57 10.10
CA ILE A 172 4.66 -4.15 9.91
C ILE A 172 5.43 -3.96 8.61
N MET A 173 4.78 -3.31 7.64
CA MET A 173 5.36 -2.92 6.36
C MET A 173 5.70 -1.44 6.38
N THR A 174 6.97 -1.13 6.18
CA THR A 174 7.47 0.24 6.20
C THR A 174 7.40 0.85 4.79
N GLY A 175 6.75 2.01 4.65
CA GLY A 175 6.63 2.69 3.37
C GLY A 175 6.34 4.19 3.50
N GLY A 176 6.54 4.92 2.40
CA GLY A 176 6.41 6.38 2.37
C GLY A 176 7.77 7.08 2.34
N GLY A 177 8.24 7.42 1.12
CA GLY A 177 9.52 8.10 0.90
C GLY A 177 10.75 7.19 0.93
N VAL A 178 10.59 5.89 0.81
CA VAL A 178 11.71 4.94 0.68
C VAL A 178 12.48 5.20 -0.61
N ASN A 179 13.80 5.25 -0.49
CA ASN A 179 14.73 5.53 -1.58
C ASN A 179 16.10 4.87 -1.33
N ALA A 180 17.03 4.98 -2.30
CA ALA A 180 18.35 4.36 -2.20
C ALA A 180 19.23 4.89 -1.05
N ALA A 181 18.96 6.11 -0.54
CA ALA A 181 19.75 6.69 0.55
C ALA A 181 19.30 6.18 1.93
N ASN A 182 18.03 5.75 2.06
CA ASN A 182 17.47 5.37 3.36
C ASN A 182 17.14 3.88 3.51
N ILE A 183 16.96 3.12 2.43
CA ILE A 183 16.51 1.72 2.50
C ILE A 183 17.47 0.81 3.29
N GLY A 184 18.78 0.98 3.13
CA GLY A 184 19.78 0.20 3.88
C GLY A 184 19.69 0.44 5.38
N ARG A 185 19.44 1.70 5.77
CA ARG A 185 19.23 2.08 7.17
C ARG A 185 17.93 1.53 7.71
N LEU A 186 16.82 1.64 6.95
CA LEU A 186 15.52 1.08 7.31
C LEU A 186 15.63 -0.44 7.53
N HIS A 187 16.32 -1.14 6.63
CA HIS A 187 16.54 -2.59 6.76
C HIS A 187 17.32 -2.95 8.03
N LYS A 188 18.43 -2.25 8.28
CA LYS A 188 19.38 -2.60 9.35
C LYS A 188 18.89 -2.19 10.75
N GLU A 189 18.19 -1.05 10.87
CA GLU A 189 17.80 -0.50 12.17
C GLU A 189 16.38 -0.91 12.58
N LEU A 190 15.46 -1.14 11.62
CA LEU A 190 14.08 -1.50 11.92
C LEU A 190 13.79 -2.99 11.77
N GLU A 191 14.49 -3.68 10.83
CA GLU A 191 14.20 -5.08 10.46
C GLU A 191 12.69 -5.34 10.23
N PRO A 192 12.00 -4.51 9.40
CA PRO A 192 10.56 -4.66 9.20
C PRO A 192 10.22 -5.95 8.44
N ASP A 193 8.99 -6.45 8.55
CA ASP A 193 8.54 -7.63 7.82
C ASP A 193 8.58 -7.42 6.29
N ALA A 194 8.25 -6.19 5.85
CA ALA A 194 8.29 -5.80 4.45
C ALA A 194 8.63 -4.32 4.26
N ILE A 195 9.16 -3.99 3.08
CA ILE A 195 9.39 -2.60 2.65
C ILE A 195 8.60 -2.33 1.37
N HIS A 196 7.84 -1.22 1.37
CA HIS A 196 6.99 -0.75 0.29
C HIS A 196 7.55 0.53 -0.35
N PHE A 197 7.62 0.58 -1.68
CA PHE A 197 8.00 1.79 -2.42
C PHE A 197 7.49 1.80 -3.87
N SER A 198 7.40 2.98 -4.50
CA SER A 198 6.92 3.12 -5.88
C SER A 198 8.04 3.17 -6.93
N GLY A 199 9.20 3.70 -6.58
CA GLY A 199 10.29 3.90 -7.55
C GLY A 199 9.94 4.83 -8.72
N THR A 200 8.91 5.67 -8.58
CA THR A 200 8.43 6.57 -9.63
C THR A 200 9.20 7.89 -9.68
N VAL A 201 9.17 8.52 -10.85
CA VAL A 201 9.64 9.89 -11.09
C VAL A 201 8.53 10.71 -11.76
N LYS A 202 8.54 12.03 -11.54
CA LYS A 202 7.66 12.93 -12.26
C LYS A 202 8.10 13.01 -13.71
N PHE A 203 7.16 12.83 -14.61
CA PHE A 203 7.35 12.96 -16.05
C PHE A 203 6.36 13.99 -16.59
N GLN A 204 6.88 15.03 -17.25
CA GLN A 204 6.03 15.98 -17.97
C GLN A 204 5.78 15.41 -19.35
N GLN A 205 4.52 15.23 -19.70
CA GLN A 205 4.12 14.87 -21.06
C GLN A 205 4.33 16.09 -21.98
N ASP A 206 4.28 15.88 -23.28
CA ASP A 206 4.49 16.90 -24.32
C ASP A 206 3.84 18.26 -23.96
N GLU A 207 4.67 19.32 -23.82
CA GLU A 207 4.22 20.64 -23.42
C GLU A 207 3.24 21.28 -24.41
N ASP A 208 3.26 20.84 -25.68
CA ASP A 208 2.38 21.33 -26.73
C ASP A 208 1.01 20.60 -26.74
N SER A 209 0.82 19.58 -25.94
CA SER A 209 -0.44 18.85 -25.83
C SER A 209 -1.47 19.61 -25.00
N LEU A 210 -2.72 19.66 -25.47
CA LEU A 210 -3.86 20.18 -24.68
C LEU A 210 -4.10 19.39 -23.38
N PHE A 211 -3.56 18.17 -23.28
CA PHE A 211 -3.65 17.27 -22.12
C PHE A 211 -2.28 17.06 -21.48
N SER A 212 -1.39 18.07 -21.56
CA SER A 212 -0.06 18.04 -20.93
C SER A 212 -0.18 18.09 -19.41
N GLU A 213 -0.12 16.94 -18.77
CA GLU A 213 -0.10 16.80 -17.31
C GLU A 213 1.20 16.17 -16.84
N SER A 214 1.59 16.52 -15.62
CA SER A 214 2.69 15.83 -14.94
C SER A 214 2.18 14.51 -14.37
N VAL A 215 2.73 13.40 -14.84
CA VAL A 215 2.37 12.05 -14.40
C VAL A 215 3.54 11.37 -13.69
N LEU A 216 3.23 10.41 -12.81
CA LEU A 216 4.24 9.57 -12.19
C LEU A 216 4.51 8.36 -13.08
N ARG A 217 5.76 8.19 -13.53
CA ARG A 217 6.20 7.02 -14.29
C ARG A 217 7.20 6.21 -13.48
N ILE A 218 7.11 4.90 -13.60
CA ILE A 218 8.10 4.00 -13.01
C ILE A 218 9.48 4.22 -13.65
N ASP A 219 10.53 4.30 -12.85
CA ASP A 219 11.91 4.41 -13.30
C ASP A 219 12.69 3.16 -12.90
N LYS A 220 12.98 2.31 -13.88
CA LYS A 220 13.69 1.04 -13.68
C LYS A 220 15.04 1.24 -12.98
N ALA A 221 15.82 2.24 -13.39
CA ALA A 221 17.12 2.51 -12.81
C ALA A 221 17.01 2.95 -11.35
N ARG A 222 15.97 3.75 -11.02
CA ARG A 222 15.68 4.12 -9.63
C ARG A 222 15.31 2.91 -8.79
N VAL A 223 14.42 2.05 -9.26
CA VAL A 223 14.03 0.81 -8.57
C VAL A 223 15.25 -0.08 -8.32
N GLN A 224 16.08 -0.29 -9.35
CA GLN A 224 17.31 -1.10 -9.23
C GLN A 224 18.29 -0.52 -8.21
N ARG A 225 18.48 0.82 -8.17
CA ARG A 225 19.32 1.48 -7.15
C ARG A 225 18.77 1.27 -5.74
N ILE A 226 17.45 1.35 -5.55
CA ILE A 226 16.81 1.10 -4.24
C ILE A 226 17.07 -0.34 -3.80
N LEU A 227 16.81 -1.33 -4.66
CA LEU A 227 17.05 -2.74 -4.35
C LEU A 227 18.54 -3.06 -4.12
N ALA A 228 19.45 -2.44 -4.87
CA ALA A 228 20.89 -2.61 -4.64
C ALA A 228 21.33 -2.10 -3.26
N ALA A 229 20.81 -0.93 -2.86
CA ALA A 229 21.13 -0.31 -1.57
C ALA A 229 20.52 -1.06 -0.35
N SER A 230 19.53 -1.93 -0.56
CA SER A 230 18.97 -2.75 0.53
C SER A 230 19.84 -3.92 0.95
N LYS A 231 20.87 -4.25 0.17
CA LYS A 231 21.77 -5.39 0.40
C LYS A 231 23.04 -5.03 1.18
N VAL A 232 23.17 -3.76 1.55
CA VAL A 232 24.36 -3.20 2.25
C VAL A 232 24.12 -3.14 3.81
#